data_4d12c2de3dd20c74bf6e2da43a5985e0
#
_entry.id   4d12c2de3dd20c74bf6e2da43a5985e0
#
_cell.length_a   1.000
_cell.length_b   1.000
_cell.length_c   1.000
_cell.angle_alpha   90.00
_cell.angle_beta   90.00
_cell.angle_gamma   90.00
#
_symmetry.space_group_name_H-M   'P 1'
#
loop_
_entity.id
_entity.type
_entity.pdbx_description
1 polymer ?
#
loop_
_entity_poly.entity_id
_entity_poly.type
_entity_poly.pdbx_seq_one_letter_code
_entity_poly.pdbx_strand_id
1 'polypeptide(L)'
;MILHKCSLWNVAEIFFIEPTKVHYIKEISRKIKLAHTSVKKHILELVKLGLIEETSQVFKGYKAIRENPEFIFQKKLNNLILLKNSCLIENLKEHYPKSIILFGSYDKGEDIESSDIDIFIDSKRFNILLKEFEKYICRNIHLLFKEETDKRLIESVNQGSILYGER
;
A
#
# COMPACT_ATOMS: atom_id res chain seq x y z
N MET A 1 10.99 3.77 -11.60
CA MET A 1 11.72 3.18 -10.47
C MET A 1 12.09 1.73 -10.78
N ILE A 2 13.25 1.25 -10.30
CA ILE A 2 13.81 -0.08 -10.70
C ILE A 2 12.94 -1.25 -10.21
N LEU A 3 12.30 -1.15 -9.05
CA LEU A 3 11.52 -2.23 -8.44
C LEU A 3 10.32 -2.69 -9.29
N HIS A 4 9.64 -1.80 -10.00
CA HIS A 4 8.54 -2.17 -10.90
C HIS A 4 8.97 -2.98 -12.13
N LYS A 5 10.27 -3.10 -12.39
CA LYS A 5 10.81 -3.96 -13.45
C LYS A 5 11.15 -5.37 -12.95
N CYS A 6 11.04 -5.61 -11.65
CA CYS A 6 11.32 -6.91 -11.04
C CYS A 6 10.06 -7.78 -11.03
N SER A 7 10.07 -8.88 -11.75
CA SER A 7 8.92 -9.78 -11.85
C SER A 7 8.56 -10.45 -10.52
N LEU A 8 9.53 -10.66 -9.63
CA LEU A 8 9.28 -11.13 -8.25
C LEU A 8 8.47 -10.09 -7.47
N TRP A 9 8.84 -8.80 -7.57
CA TRP A 9 8.10 -7.72 -6.91
C TRP A 9 6.67 -7.63 -7.43
N ASN A 10 6.46 -7.74 -8.74
CA ASN A 10 5.11 -7.70 -9.33
C ASN A 10 4.22 -8.86 -8.83
N VAL A 11 4.80 -10.02 -8.56
CA VAL A 11 4.07 -11.14 -7.94
C VAL A 11 3.77 -10.84 -6.47
N ALA A 12 4.74 -10.31 -5.71
CA ALA A 12 4.56 -9.96 -4.30
C ALA A 12 3.53 -8.83 -4.10
N GLU A 13 3.52 -7.84 -5.00
CA GLU A 13 2.59 -6.70 -4.97
C GLU A 13 1.12 -7.13 -4.93
N ILE A 14 0.76 -8.25 -5.58
CA ILE A 14 -0.61 -8.80 -5.51
C ILE A 14 -1.00 -9.11 -4.07
N PHE A 15 -0.09 -9.70 -3.29
CA PHE A 15 -0.31 -10.02 -1.88
C PHE A 15 -0.27 -8.78 -0.99
N PHE A 16 0.46 -7.73 -1.37
CA PHE A 16 0.45 -6.45 -0.65
C PHE A 16 -0.85 -5.68 -0.87
N ILE A 17 -1.40 -5.70 -2.07
CA ILE A 17 -2.65 -5.00 -2.41
C ILE A 17 -3.87 -5.75 -1.86
N GLU A 18 -3.88 -7.08 -1.93
CA GLU A 18 -4.99 -7.94 -1.50
C GLU A 18 -4.52 -8.96 -0.45
N PRO A 19 -4.09 -8.50 0.77
CA PRO A 19 -3.40 -9.35 1.74
C PRO A 19 -4.30 -10.35 2.48
N THR A 20 -5.62 -10.20 2.41
CA THR A 20 -6.55 -11.14 3.06
C THR A 20 -7.03 -12.24 2.11
N LYS A 21 -6.81 -12.07 0.81
CA LYS A 21 -7.30 -13.00 -0.21
C LYS A 21 -6.36 -14.19 -0.42
N VAL A 22 -6.96 -15.29 -0.85
CA VAL A 22 -6.23 -16.45 -1.40
C VAL A 22 -6.04 -16.24 -2.89
N HIS A 23 -4.81 -16.30 -3.35
CA HIS A 23 -4.43 -16.10 -4.75
C HIS A 23 -3.99 -17.41 -5.40
N TYR A 24 -4.30 -17.56 -6.69
CA TYR A 24 -3.98 -18.74 -7.49
C TYR A 24 -2.98 -18.40 -8.61
N ILE A 25 -2.03 -19.28 -8.90
CA ILE A 25 -0.98 -19.05 -9.90
C ILE A 25 -1.57 -18.63 -11.26
N LYS A 26 -2.67 -19.27 -11.71
CA LYS A 26 -3.33 -18.93 -12.98
C LYS A 26 -3.91 -17.51 -12.99
N GLU A 27 -4.48 -17.09 -11.87
CA GLU A 27 -5.03 -15.75 -11.68
C GLU A 27 -3.92 -14.70 -11.72
N ILE A 28 -2.87 -14.89 -10.92
CA ILE A 28 -1.70 -14.01 -10.89
C ILE A 28 -1.10 -13.87 -12.29
N SER A 29 -0.85 -15.00 -12.97
CA SER A 29 -0.29 -15.03 -14.33
C SER A 29 -1.08 -14.16 -15.30
N ARG A 30 -2.41 -14.22 -15.25
CA ARG A 30 -3.29 -13.39 -16.10
C ARG A 30 -3.25 -11.91 -15.70
N LYS A 31 -3.28 -11.63 -14.40
CA LYS A 31 -3.34 -10.25 -13.86
C LYS A 31 -2.07 -9.46 -14.22
N ILE A 32 -0.88 -10.06 -14.11
CA ILE A 32 0.39 -9.38 -14.38
C ILE A 32 1.00 -9.74 -15.76
N LYS A 33 0.30 -10.54 -16.59
CA LYS A 33 0.77 -10.97 -17.92
C LYS A 33 2.15 -11.63 -17.90
N LEU A 34 2.42 -12.45 -16.87
CA LEU A 34 3.67 -13.19 -16.70
C LEU A 34 3.44 -14.70 -16.93
N ALA A 35 4.41 -15.39 -17.55
CA ALA A 35 4.32 -16.82 -17.79
C ALA A 35 4.07 -17.62 -16.51
N HIS A 36 3.21 -18.63 -16.58
CA HIS A 36 2.79 -19.46 -15.45
C HIS A 36 3.96 -20.10 -14.69
N THR A 37 4.99 -20.55 -15.43
CA THR A 37 6.22 -21.11 -14.85
C THR A 37 7.02 -20.09 -14.06
N SER A 38 7.08 -18.84 -14.54
CA SER A 38 7.76 -17.74 -13.83
C SER A 38 7.01 -17.35 -12.56
N VAL A 39 5.67 -17.25 -12.62
CA VAL A 39 4.86 -17.00 -11.44
C VAL A 39 5.07 -18.10 -10.39
N LYS A 40 5.04 -19.37 -10.81
CA LYS A 40 5.29 -20.51 -9.89
C LYS A 40 6.67 -20.40 -9.22
N LYS A 41 7.72 -20.06 -9.98
CA LYS A 41 9.06 -19.85 -9.43
C LYS A 41 9.07 -18.76 -8.36
N HIS A 42 8.46 -17.60 -8.64
CA HIS A 42 8.41 -16.48 -7.69
C HIS A 42 7.55 -16.79 -6.45
N ILE A 43 6.43 -17.49 -6.62
CA ILE A 43 5.62 -17.96 -5.50
C ILE A 43 6.44 -18.84 -4.55
N LEU A 44 7.19 -19.82 -5.08
CA LEU A 44 8.05 -20.68 -4.26
C LEU A 44 9.15 -19.89 -3.54
N GLU A 45 9.67 -18.84 -4.16
CA GLU A 45 10.64 -17.94 -3.55
C GLU A 45 10.00 -17.13 -2.41
N LEU A 46 8.80 -16.57 -2.61
CA LEU A 46 8.06 -15.84 -1.56
C LEU A 46 7.67 -16.74 -0.38
N VAL A 47 7.31 -18.01 -0.65
CA VAL A 47 7.08 -19.01 0.41
C VAL A 47 8.37 -19.27 1.18
N LYS A 48 9.50 -19.47 0.48
CA LYS A 48 10.81 -19.68 1.13
C LYS A 48 11.24 -18.50 2.00
N LEU A 49 10.89 -17.27 1.60
CA LEU A 49 11.12 -16.04 2.37
C LEU A 49 10.14 -15.88 3.55
N GLY A 50 9.13 -16.75 3.69
CA GLY A 50 8.11 -16.65 4.73
C GLY A 50 7.14 -15.48 4.57
N LEU A 51 7.02 -14.91 3.36
CA LEU A 51 6.12 -13.78 3.11
C LEU A 51 4.69 -14.25 2.81
N ILE A 52 4.57 -15.43 2.22
CA ILE A 52 3.29 -16.07 1.90
C ILE A 52 3.33 -17.55 2.28
N GLU A 53 2.16 -18.16 2.44
CA GLU A 53 2.03 -19.60 2.70
C GLU A 53 1.06 -20.28 1.74
N GLU A 54 1.24 -21.57 1.52
CA GLU A 54 0.31 -22.41 0.75
C GLU A 54 -0.92 -22.72 1.61
N THR A 55 -2.10 -22.59 1.02
CA THR A 55 -3.35 -22.98 1.68
C THR A 55 -3.73 -24.43 1.33
N SER A 56 -4.14 -25.21 2.33
CA SER A 56 -4.53 -26.62 2.20
C SER A 56 -5.99 -26.81 1.76
N GLN A 57 -6.55 -25.92 0.92
CA GLN A 57 -7.89 -26.08 0.37
C GLN A 57 -7.89 -27.03 -0.85
N VAL A 58 -9.08 -27.33 -1.39
CA VAL A 58 -9.30 -28.24 -2.53
C VAL A 58 -8.39 -27.89 -3.74
N PHE A 59 -8.06 -26.61 -3.91
CA PHE A 59 -7.08 -26.13 -4.89
C PHE A 59 -5.92 -25.44 -4.17
N LYS A 60 -4.69 -25.68 -4.63
CA LYS A 60 -3.50 -25.00 -4.14
C LYS A 60 -3.59 -23.49 -4.38
N GLY A 61 -3.83 -22.75 -3.31
CA GLY A 61 -3.80 -21.30 -3.27
C GLY A 61 -2.67 -20.82 -2.36
N TYR A 62 -2.43 -19.52 -2.38
CA TYR A 62 -1.41 -18.86 -1.56
C TYR A 62 -2.00 -17.62 -0.92
N LYS A 63 -1.63 -17.38 0.35
CA LYS A 63 -2.05 -16.18 1.09
C LYS A 63 -0.88 -15.51 1.79
N ALA A 64 -1.00 -14.25 2.09
CA ALA A 64 0.00 -13.50 2.83
C ALA A 64 0.10 -13.97 4.29
N ILE A 65 1.33 -14.01 4.82
CA ILE A 65 1.60 -14.15 6.26
C ILE A 65 1.68 -12.72 6.83
N ARG A 66 0.51 -12.14 7.08
CA ARG A 66 0.33 -10.72 7.43
C ARG A 66 1.02 -10.29 8.71
N GLU A 67 1.22 -11.21 9.63
CA GLU A 67 1.88 -11.00 10.93
C GLU A 67 3.41 -11.06 10.83
N ASN A 68 3.97 -11.47 9.67
CA ASN A 68 5.40 -11.51 9.47
C ASN A 68 5.96 -10.06 9.36
N PRO A 69 6.93 -9.66 10.23
CA PRO A 69 7.50 -8.31 10.21
C PRO A 69 8.10 -7.92 8.86
N GLU A 70 8.72 -8.88 8.14
CA GLU A 70 9.28 -8.63 6.80
C GLU A 70 8.17 -8.38 5.78
N PHE A 71 7.04 -9.11 5.85
CA PHE A 71 5.88 -8.84 4.99
C PHE A 71 5.34 -7.43 5.23
N ILE A 72 5.15 -7.04 6.50
CA ILE A 72 4.69 -5.70 6.89
C ILE A 72 5.64 -4.62 6.36
N PHE A 73 6.93 -4.80 6.52
CA PHE A 73 7.95 -3.87 6.03
C PHE A 73 7.92 -3.72 4.50
N GLN A 74 7.91 -4.84 3.77
CA GLN A 74 7.85 -4.82 2.30
C GLN A 74 6.54 -4.20 1.79
N LYS A 75 5.42 -4.48 2.46
CA LYS A 75 4.13 -3.88 2.15
C LYS A 75 4.14 -2.37 2.39
N LYS A 76 4.70 -1.89 3.52
CA LYS A 76 4.88 -0.45 3.77
C LYS A 76 5.69 0.21 2.65
N LEU A 77 6.77 -0.40 2.20
CA LEU A 77 7.55 0.10 1.06
C LEU A 77 6.71 0.17 -0.22
N ASN A 78 5.93 -0.87 -0.50
CA ASN A 78 5.02 -0.89 -1.64
C ASN A 78 4.00 0.26 -1.58
N ASN A 79 3.40 0.48 -0.42
CA ASN A 79 2.43 1.56 -0.19
C ASN A 79 3.03 2.94 -0.48
N LEU A 80 4.24 3.21 0.00
CA LEU A 80 4.97 4.46 -0.26
C LEU A 80 5.32 4.62 -1.75
N ILE A 81 5.66 3.53 -2.42
CA ILE A 81 5.94 3.51 -3.87
C ILE A 81 4.68 3.86 -4.66
N LEU A 82 3.53 3.26 -4.33
CA LEU A 82 2.26 3.54 -4.99
C LEU A 82 1.83 5.00 -4.79
N LEU A 83 1.94 5.53 -3.57
CA LEU A 83 1.68 6.96 -3.29
C LEU A 83 2.57 7.88 -4.13
N LYS A 84 3.87 7.61 -4.18
CA LYS A 84 4.80 8.40 -4.98
C LYS A 84 4.46 8.37 -6.46
N ASN A 85 4.17 7.18 -7.01
CA ASN A 85 3.89 7.02 -8.43
C ASN A 85 2.52 7.57 -8.85
N SER A 86 1.58 7.70 -7.91
CA SER A 86 0.26 8.32 -8.17
C SER A 86 0.33 9.82 -8.41
N CYS A 87 1.44 10.48 -8.06
CA CYS A 87 1.59 11.94 -8.07
C CYS A 87 0.62 12.68 -7.13
N LEU A 88 -0.02 11.98 -6.19
CA LEU A 88 -0.94 12.60 -5.22
C LEU A 88 -0.22 13.65 -4.36
N ILE A 89 0.97 13.32 -3.87
CA ILE A 89 1.72 14.22 -2.98
C ILE A 89 2.15 15.48 -3.72
N GLU A 90 2.57 15.36 -4.97
CA GLU A 90 2.91 16.49 -5.83
C GLU A 90 1.71 17.42 -6.04
N ASN A 91 0.53 16.85 -6.27
CA ASN A 91 -0.71 17.61 -6.42
C ASN A 91 -1.10 18.32 -5.11
N LEU A 92 -0.99 17.62 -3.96
CA LEU A 92 -1.26 18.24 -2.66
C LEU A 92 -0.31 19.40 -2.33
N LYS A 93 0.94 19.35 -2.76
CA LYS A 93 1.92 20.44 -2.57
C LYS A 93 1.55 21.74 -3.30
N GLU A 94 0.80 21.67 -4.39
CA GLU A 94 0.33 22.84 -5.14
C GLU A 94 -0.57 23.77 -4.28
N HIS A 95 -1.14 23.23 -3.19
CA HIS A 95 -1.94 23.97 -2.21
C HIS A 95 -1.12 24.58 -1.06
N TYR A 96 0.21 24.53 -1.15
CA TYR A 96 1.16 25.12 -0.18
C TYR A 96 0.94 24.69 1.28
N PRO A 97 0.77 23.40 1.58
CA PRO A 97 0.66 22.95 2.95
C PRO A 97 2.00 23.12 3.69
N LYS A 98 1.95 23.34 5.01
CA LYS A 98 3.16 23.35 5.84
C LYS A 98 3.78 21.96 5.92
N SER A 99 2.93 20.93 6.09
CA SER A 99 3.36 19.53 6.06
C SER A 99 2.26 18.62 5.55
N ILE A 100 2.68 17.43 5.03
CA ILE A 100 1.82 16.32 4.63
C ILE A 100 2.36 15.07 5.34
N ILE A 101 1.53 14.40 6.12
CA ILE A 101 1.91 13.24 6.94
C ILE A 101 0.98 12.07 6.62
N LEU A 102 1.55 10.94 6.23
CA LEU A 102 0.84 9.67 6.11
C LEU A 102 0.78 9.02 7.49
N PHE A 103 -0.39 8.52 7.89
CA PHE A 103 -0.55 7.84 9.17
C PHE A 103 -1.55 6.67 9.06
N GLY A 104 -1.86 6.00 10.18
CA GLY A 104 -2.80 4.89 10.20
C GLY A 104 -2.22 3.58 9.69
N SER A 105 -3.10 2.64 9.32
CA SER A 105 -2.73 1.28 8.93
C SER A 105 -1.92 1.23 7.64
N TYR A 106 -2.22 2.10 6.68
CA TYR A 106 -1.52 2.17 5.40
C TYR A 106 -0.05 2.58 5.57
N ASP A 107 0.24 3.55 6.46
CA ASP A 107 1.61 3.93 6.81
C ASP A 107 2.37 2.81 7.50
N LYS A 108 1.69 2.02 8.33
CA LYS A 108 2.30 0.90 9.05
C LYS A 108 2.52 -0.34 8.18
N GLY A 109 1.87 -0.46 7.02
CA GLY A 109 1.86 -1.67 6.20
C GLY A 109 0.91 -2.76 6.74
N GLU A 110 -0.04 -2.39 7.59
CA GLU A 110 -1.02 -3.27 8.22
C GLU A 110 -2.40 -3.21 7.54
N ASP A 111 -2.55 -2.33 6.54
CA ASP A 111 -3.80 -2.12 5.80
C ASP A 111 -4.28 -3.38 5.08
N ILE A 112 -5.60 -3.47 4.92
CA ILE A 112 -6.28 -4.50 4.13
C ILE A 112 -7.02 -3.83 2.96
N GLU A 113 -7.70 -4.62 2.12
CA GLU A 113 -8.40 -4.15 0.91
C GLU A 113 -9.45 -3.07 1.20
N SER A 114 -10.09 -3.12 2.37
CA SER A 114 -11.12 -2.17 2.83
C SER A 114 -10.57 -1.00 3.63
N SER A 115 -9.26 -0.93 3.86
CA SER A 115 -8.64 0.18 4.60
C SER A 115 -8.53 1.41 3.72
N ASP A 116 -8.73 2.58 4.32
CA ASP A 116 -8.48 3.88 3.69
C ASP A 116 -7.01 4.29 3.84
N ILE A 117 -6.59 5.28 3.07
CA ILE A 117 -5.31 5.95 3.19
C ILE A 117 -5.52 7.26 3.96
N ASP A 118 -5.02 7.32 5.18
CA ASP A 118 -5.15 8.49 6.03
C ASP A 118 -3.98 9.46 5.83
N ILE A 119 -4.26 10.67 5.35
CA ILE A 119 -3.27 11.71 5.10
C ILE A 119 -3.66 12.97 5.86
N PHE A 120 -2.79 13.41 6.77
CA PHE A 120 -2.91 14.69 7.45
C PHE A 120 -2.25 15.80 6.64
N ILE A 121 -2.92 16.97 6.56
CA ILE A 121 -2.45 18.13 5.82
C ILE A 121 -2.48 19.37 6.74
N ASP A 122 -1.31 19.91 7.07
CA ASP A 122 -1.20 21.16 7.84
C ASP A 122 -1.46 22.37 6.92
N SER A 123 -2.72 22.57 6.59
CA SER A 123 -3.21 23.73 5.84
C SER A 123 -4.69 23.99 6.14
N LYS A 124 -5.22 25.10 5.62
CA LYS A 124 -6.67 25.30 5.52
C LYS A 124 -7.26 24.30 4.53
N ARG A 125 -8.53 23.92 4.75
CA ARG A 125 -9.25 23.00 3.87
C ARG A 125 -9.33 23.55 2.43
N PHE A 126 -9.11 22.68 1.46
CA PHE A 126 -9.29 22.93 0.03
C PHE A 126 -9.99 21.74 -0.64
N ASN A 127 -10.50 21.95 -1.84
CA ASN A 127 -11.15 20.88 -2.61
C ASN A 127 -10.17 20.27 -3.60
N ILE A 128 -10.16 18.95 -3.67
CA ILE A 128 -9.34 18.16 -4.61
C ILE A 128 -10.14 16.96 -5.12
N LEU A 129 -9.97 16.62 -6.38
CA LEU A 129 -10.59 15.44 -7.00
C LEU A 129 -9.69 14.22 -6.77
N LEU A 130 -10.08 13.36 -5.82
CA LEU A 130 -9.29 12.19 -5.41
C LEU A 130 -9.48 10.94 -6.29
N LYS A 131 -10.58 10.85 -7.06
CA LYS A 131 -11.01 9.63 -7.78
C LYS A 131 -9.93 8.97 -8.65
N GLU A 132 -9.12 9.76 -9.37
CA GLU A 132 -8.06 9.20 -10.23
C GLU A 132 -6.92 8.60 -9.41
N PHE A 133 -6.56 9.22 -8.28
CA PHE A 133 -5.54 8.72 -7.34
C PHE A 133 -6.04 7.46 -6.65
N GLU A 134 -7.27 7.44 -6.15
CA GLU A 134 -7.92 6.29 -5.52
C GLU A 134 -8.00 5.09 -6.46
N LYS A 135 -8.35 5.33 -7.73
CA LYS A 135 -8.36 4.30 -8.77
C LYS A 135 -6.97 3.72 -9.02
N TYR A 136 -5.94 4.58 -9.07
CA TYR A 136 -4.56 4.15 -9.28
C TYR A 136 -4.04 3.30 -8.12
N ILE A 137 -4.30 3.75 -6.87
CA ILE A 137 -3.78 3.10 -5.65
C ILE A 137 -4.67 1.92 -5.21
N CYS A 138 -5.89 1.82 -5.74
CA CYS A 138 -6.91 0.83 -5.34
C CYS A 138 -7.32 0.96 -3.87
N ARG A 139 -7.37 2.19 -3.33
CA ARG A 139 -7.80 2.52 -1.96
C ARG A 139 -8.51 3.86 -1.97
N ASN A 140 -9.47 4.03 -1.05
CA ASN A 140 -10.01 5.36 -0.76
C ASN A 140 -8.95 6.22 -0.06
N ILE A 141 -9.03 7.52 -0.23
CA ILE A 141 -8.12 8.49 0.38
C ILE A 141 -8.93 9.39 1.31
N HIS A 142 -8.55 9.40 2.57
CA HIS A 142 -9.11 10.25 3.59
C HIS A 142 -8.12 11.39 3.92
N LEU A 143 -8.48 12.63 3.54
CA LEU A 143 -7.68 13.82 3.86
C LEU A 143 -8.21 14.44 5.16
N LEU A 144 -7.33 14.58 6.12
CA LEU A 144 -7.59 15.22 7.40
C LEU A 144 -6.86 16.56 7.46
N PHE A 145 -7.60 17.64 7.58
CA PHE A 145 -7.04 18.98 7.70
C PHE A 145 -6.85 19.38 9.17
N LYS A 146 -5.90 20.28 9.42
CA LYS A 146 -5.54 20.73 10.77
C LYS A 146 -6.74 21.17 11.61
N GLU A 147 -7.71 21.84 11.02
CA GLU A 147 -8.90 22.34 11.69
C GLU A 147 -9.86 21.22 12.17
N GLU A 148 -9.71 20.02 11.64
CA GLU A 148 -10.56 18.84 11.88
C GLU A 148 -9.93 17.86 12.88
N THR A 149 -8.74 18.16 13.40
CA THR A 149 -7.93 17.22 14.17
C THR A 149 -8.22 17.31 15.66
N ASP A 150 -8.68 16.21 16.25
CA ASP A 150 -8.79 16.08 17.71
C ASP A 150 -7.46 15.61 18.36
N LYS A 151 -7.40 15.64 19.71
CA LYS A 151 -6.19 15.26 20.46
C LYS A 151 -5.72 13.82 20.22
N ARG A 152 -6.64 12.87 19.99
CA ARG A 152 -6.31 11.45 19.79
C ARG A 152 -5.70 11.22 18.41
N LEU A 153 -6.24 11.90 17.41
CA LEU A 153 -5.70 11.87 16.04
C LEU A 153 -4.31 12.49 15.95
N ILE A 154 -4.03 13.55 16.73
CA ILE A 154 -2.70 14.18 16.79
C ILE A 154 -1.62 13.16 17.20
N GLU A 155 -1.86 12.25 18.15
CA GLU A 155 -0.89 11.22 18.52
C GLU A 155 -0.58 10.28 17.36
N SER A 156 -1.59 9.83 16.63
CA SER A 156 -1.43 8.98 15.44
C SER A 156 -0.68 9.71 14.32
N VAL A 157 -1.01 10.98 14.07
CA VAL A 157 -0.33 11.82 13.08
C VAL A 157 1.14 12.02 13.45
N ASN A 158 1.45 12.22 14.76
CA ASN A 158 2.82 12.39 15.23
C ASN A 158 3.68 11.13 15.07
N GLN A 159 3.09 9.94 15.00
CA GLN A 159 3.78 8.68 14.72
C GLN A 159 3.91 8.40 13.22
N GLY A 160 3.20 9.14 12.37
CA GLY A 160 3.15 8.93 10.93
C GLY A 160 4.43 9.33 10.19
N SER A 161 4.52 8.89 8.94
CA SER A 161 5.61 9.20 8.02
C SER A 161 5.42 10.56 7.37
N ILE A 162 6.42 11.45 7.47
CA ILE A 162 6.41 12.75 6.81
C ILE A 162 6.63 12.53 5.31
N LEU A 163 5.68 12.95 4.49
CA LEU A 163 5.76 12.92 3.04
C LEU A 163 6.24 14.25 2.45
N TYR A 164 5.98 15.36 3.15
CA TYR A 164 6.41 16.71 2.78
C TYR A 164 6.46 17.62 4.00
N GLY A 165 7.42 18.58 4.00
CA GLY A 165 7.58 19.60 5.03
C GLY A 165 8.19 19.07 6.33
N GLU A 166 7.92 19.78 7.42
CA GLU A 166 8.42 19.48 8.77
C GLU A 166 7.24 19.35 9.75
N ARG A 167 7.49 18.72 10.88
CA ARG A 167 6.50 18.62 11.99
C ARG A 167 6.34 19.93 12.74
#